data_6a8657d05738a5aa9436208dd12816a6
#
_entry.id   6a8657d05738a5aa9436208dd12816a6
#
_cell.length_a   1.000
_cell.length_b   1.000
_cell.length_c   1.000
_cell.angle_alpha   90.00
_cell.angle_beta   90.00
_cell.angle_gamma   90.00
#
_symmetry.space_group_name_H-M   'P 1'
#
loop_
_entity.id
_entity.type
_entity.pdbx_description
1 polymer ?
#
loop_
_entity_poly.entity_id
_entity_poly.type
_entity_poly.pdbx_seq_one_letter_code
_entity_poly.pdbx_strand_id
1 'polypeptide(L)'
;TSVPVPALDRDLIGCLRADVIASTWTVENLQTLISEGALSALMRDSRLPALVELAGATDPAAVLTRFFILGLPERASALNEALPTLGAHGLESLGLAATIDEAEAASALVMPRAGGAPKREPKEEREESSSPKTTSVPTMRDPDEDAPEPEVEEDPWMRALFDLRPHAATLPGGDHEWWVASDLAEVQTGKPLSDDHVLGIGGATLTLLEMTVREQVDSALDVGCGCGIQALYLAT
;
A
#
# COMPACT_ATOMS: atom_id res chain seq x y z
N THR A 1 -11.21 9.55 -11.62
CA THR A 1 -9.77 9.51 -11.98
C THR A 1 -9.42 8.04 -12.07
N SER A 2 -9.03 7.55 -13.26
CA SER A 2 -8.68 6.13 -13.42
C SER A 2 -7.42 5.81 -12.60
N VAL A 3 -7.39 4.65 -11.99
CA VAL A 3 -6.19 4.12 -11.31
C VAL A 3 -5.08 3.98 -12.37
N PRO A 4 -3.84 4.44 -12.12
CA PRO A 4 -2.76 4.24 -13.06
C PRO A 4 -2.51 2.74 -13.27
N VAL A 5 -2.24 2.34 -14.50
CA VAL A 5 -1.85 0.95 -14.79
C VAL A 5 -0.38 0.78 -14.41
N PRO A 6 -0.01 -0.26 -13.66
CA PRO A 6 1.38 -0.52 -13.34
C PRO A 6 2.25 -0.70 -14.58
N ALA A 7 3.49 -0.20 -14.53
CA ALA A 7 4.43 -0.34 -15.64
C ALA A 7 4.95 -1.77 -15.74
N LEU A 8 5.01 -2.31 -16.97
CA LEU A 8 5.58 -3.62 -17.26
C LEU A 8 7.10 -3.51 -17.53
N ASP A 9 7.84 -3.03 -16.52
CA ASP A 9 9.31 -3.01 -16.56
C ASP A 9 9.85 -4.27 -15.90
N ARG A 10 10.43 -5.18 -16.73
CA ARG A 10 10.90 -6.48 -16.25
C ARG A 10 12.09 -6.39 -15.31
N ASP A 11 12.94 -5.39 -15.47
CA ASP A 11 14.13 -5.22 -14.65
C ASP A 11 13.72 -4.71 -13.27
N LEU A 12 12.85 -3.71 -13.19
CA LEU A 12 12.30 -3.22 -11.93
C LEU A 12 11.43 -4.26 -11.21
N ILE A 13 10.64 -5.04 -11.95
CA ILE A 13 9.88 -6.17 -11.39
C ILE A 13 10.85 -7.24 -10.83
N GLY A 14 11.98 -7.47 -11.51
CA GLY A 14 13.03 -8.34 -11.03
C GLY A 14 13.65 -7.86 -9.71
N CYS A 15 13.91 -6.55 -9.58
CA CYS A 15 14.38 -5.92 -8.35
C CYS A 15 13.33 -6.07 -7.22
N LEU A 16 12.06 -5.74 -7.50
CA LEU A 16 10.98 -5.92 -6.53
C LEU A 16 10.93 -7.36 -6.02
N ARG A 17 10.94 -8.33 -6.94
CA ARG A 17 10.90 -9.75 -6.58
C ARG A 17 12.09 -10.15 -5.70
N ALA A 18 13.28 -9.70 -6.02
CA ALA A 18 14.48 -9.99 -5.23
C ALA A 18 14.35 -9.43 -3.80
N ASP A 19 13.89 -8.20 -3.67
CA ASP A 19 13.74 -7.52 -2.38
C ASP A 19 12.64 -8.15 -1.51
N VAL A 20 11.46 -8.49 -2.08
CA VAL A 20 10.37 -9.12 -1.31
C VAL A 20 10.74 -10.54 -0.85
N ILE A 21 11.59 -11.26 -1.60
CA ILE A 21 12.17 -12.53 -1.17
C ILE A 21 13.17 -12.30 -0.03
N ALA A 22 14.07 -11.34 -0.19
CA ALA A 22 15.10 -11.02 0.81
C ALA A 22 14.49 -10.52 2.13
N SER A 23 13.39 -9.77 2.07
CA SER A 23 12.63 -9.33 3.24
C SER A 23 11.83 -10.45 3.90
N THR A 24 11.84 -11.66 3.34
CA THR A 24 11.01 -12.79 3.78
C THR A 24 9.52 -12.45 3.89
N TRP A 25 9.03 -11.54 3.03
CA TRP A 25 7.62 -11.13 3.03
C TRP A 25 6.77 -12.20 2.35
N THR A 26 6.52 -13.27 3.07
CA THR A 26 5.83 -14.51 2.67
C THR A 26 4.54 -14.70 3.45
N VAL A 27 3.66 -15.60 3.00
CA VAL A 27 2.46 -15.97 3.73
C VAL A 27 2.82 -16.56 5.11
N GLU A 28 3.84 -17.41 5.19
CA GLU A 28 4.30 -18.01 6.44
C GLU A 28 4.79 -16.94 7.43
N ASN A 29 5.61 -15.99 6.96
CA ASN A 29 6.11 -14.92 7.83
C ASN A 29 5.00 -13.97 8.28
N LEU A 30 4.01 -13.67 7.44
CA LEU A 30 2.85 -12.87 7.86
C LEU A 30 2.11 -13.51 9.05
N GLN A 31 2.00 -14.83 9.10
CA GLN A 31 1.38 -15.56 10.21
C GLN A 31 2.21 -15.51 11.51
N THR A 32 3.49 -15.14 11.42
CA THR A 32 4.34 -14.89 12.59
C THR A 32 4.34 -13.42 13.02
N LEU A 33 4.20 -12.51 12.06
CA LEU A 33 4.18 -11.06 12.29
C LEU A 33 2.90 -10.56 12.94
N ILE A 34 1.76 -11.15 12.57
CA ILE A 34 0.44 -10.77 13.08
C ILE A 34 -0.32 -12.02 13.55
N SER A 35 -1.05 -11.86 14.64
CA SER A 35 -1.80 -12.96 15.26
C SER A 35 -2.90 -13.52 14.34
N GLU A 36 -3.30 -14.78 14.57
CA GLU A 36 -4.41 -15.41 13.87
C GLU A 36 -5.71 -14.57 13.98
N GLY A 37 -5.91 -13.94 15.14
CA GLY A 37 -7.03 -13.03 15.39
C GLY A 37 -7.00 -11.81 14.47
N ALA A 38 -5.82 -11.21 14.27
CA ALA A 38 -5.63 -10.06 13.40
C ALA A 38 -5.76 -10.46 11.91
N LEU A 39 -5.20 -11.61 11.52
CA LEU A 39 -5.40 -12.17 10.16
C LEU A 39 -6.88 -12.42 9.88
N SER A 40 -7.59 -13.05 10.81
CA SER A 40 -9.04 -13.28 10.71
C SER A 40 -9.85 -11.98 10.66
N ALA A 41 -9.39 -10.92 11.33
CA ALA A 41 -10.00 -9.60 11.26
C ALA A 41 -9.79 -8.96 9.87
N LEU A 42 -8.59 -9.07 9.30
CA LEU A 42 -8.29 -8.60 7.93
C LEU A 42 -9.18 -9.27 6.88
N MET A 43 -9.47 -10.57 7.03
CA MET A 43 -10.41 -11.29 6.16
C MET A 43 -11.85 -10.76 6.26
N ARG A 44 -12.18 -9.98 7.28
CA ARG A 44 -13.48 -9.33 7.49
C ARG A 44 -13.39 -7.81 7.34
N ASP A 45 -12.45 -7.32 6.54
CA ASP A 45 -12.21 -5.91 6.27
C ASP A 45 -11.93 -5.05 7.52
N SER A 46 -11.40 -5.67 8.59
CA SER A 46 -11.00 -4.97 9.81
C SER A 46 -9.48 -4.99 9.97
N ARG A 47 -8.84 -3.87 9.68
CA ARG A 47 -7.37 -3.75 9.75
C ARG A 47 -6.84 -3.33 11.12
N LEU A 48 -7.72 -2.90 12.06
CA LEU A 48 -7.32 -2.35 13.35
C LEU A 48 -6.42 -3.27 14.19
N PRO A 49 -6.72 -4.59 14.37
CA PRO A 49 -5.86 -5.45 15.15
C PRO A 49 -4.44 -5.56 14.56
N ALA A 50 -4.32 -5.73 13.24
CA ALA A 50 -3.02 -5.79 12.58
C ALA A 50 -2.24 -4.46 12.67
N LEU A 51 -2.93 -3.31 12.61
CA LEU A 51 -2.32 -2.00 12.83
C LEU A 51 -1.69 -1.87 14.21
N VAL A 52 -2.37 -2.36 15.25
CA VAL A 52 -1.87 -2.31 16.63
C VAL A 52 -0.66 -3.22 16.78
N GLU A 53 -0.70 -4.42 16.23
CA GLU A 53 0.40 -5.39 16.34
C GLU A 53 1.65 -4.96 15.57
N LEU A 54 1.50 -4.31 14.42
CA LEU A 54 2.61 -3.84 13.59
C LEU A 54 3.06 -2.40 13.92
N ALA A 55 2.44 -1.75 14.92
CA ALA A 55 2.79 -0.38 15.26
C ALA A 55 4.26 -0.27 15.71
N GLY A 56 5.03 0.58 15.04
CA GLY A 56 6.44 0.82 15.35
C GLY A 56 7.40 -0.32 14.97
N ALA A 57 6.94 -1.40 14.35
CA ALA A 57 7.82 -2.43 13.82
C ALA A 57 8.63 -1.90 12.63
N THR A 58 9.95 -2.12 12.65
CA THR A 58 10.88 -1.68 11.59
C THR A 58 11.36 -2.82 10.69
N ASP A 59 10.92 -4.04 10.97
CA ASP A 59 11.21 -5.19 10.12
C ASP A 59 10.68 -4.96 8.69
N PRO A 60 11.46 -5.26 7.64
CA PRO A 60 11.07 -5.04 6.25
C PRO A 60 9.71 -5.63 5.88
N ALA A 61 9.40 -6.86 6.31
CA ALA A 61 8.11 -7.48 6.03
C ALA A 61 6.95 -6.77 6.75
N ALA A 62 7.18 -6.23 7.96
CA ALA A 62 6.20 -5.42 8.68
C ALA A 62 5.94 -4.08 7.97
N VAL A 63 7.00 -3.40 7.48
CA VAL A 63 6.89 -2.17 6.67
C VAL A 63 6.06 -2.44 5.42
N LEU A 64 6.40 -3.47 4.64
CA LEU A 64 5.67 -3.84 3.42
C LEU A 64 4.22 -4.21 3.70
N THR A 65 3.95 -4.88 4.83
CA THR A 65 2.59 -5.23 5.24
C THR A 65 1.77 -3.99 5.57
N ARG A 66 2.31 -3.04 6.33
CA ARG A 66 1.63 -1.77 6.61
C ARG A 66 1.37 -0.98 5.32
N PHE A 67 2.38 -0.90 4.46
CA PHE A 67 2.31 -0.13 3.23
C PHE A 67 1.30 -0.70 2.23
N PHE A 68 1.47 -1.95 1.83
CA PHE A 68 0.65 -2.55 0.77
C PHE A 68 -0.67 -3.15 1.27
N ILE A 69 -0.65 -3.91 2.39
CA ILE A 69 -1.84 -4.64 2.85
C ILE A 69 -2.74 -3.75 3.70
N LEU A 70 -2.16 -2.94 4.61
CA LEU A 70 -2.96 -2.07 5.46
C LEU A 70 -3.22 -0.70 4.84
N GLY A 71 -2.53 -0.35 3.74
CA GLY A 71 -2.70 0.91 3.01
C GLY A 71 -2.28 2.14 3.82
N LEU A 72 -1.26 1.97 4.69
CA LEU A 72 -0.69 3.09 5.44
C LEU A 72 0.41 3.78 4.67
N PRO A 73 0.54 5.12 4.77
CA PRO A 73 1.72 5.80 4.28
C PRO A 73 2.97 5.39 5.08
N GLU A 74 4.09 5.31 4.38
CA GLU A 74 5.42 5.07 4.96
C GLU A 74 6.40 6.13 4.43
N ARG A 75 7.49 6.38 5.17
CA ARG A 75 8.58 7.26 4.69
C ARG A 75 9.35 6.56 3.57
N ALA A 76 9.85 7.34 2.61
CA ALA A 76 10.69 6.82 1.53
C ALA A 76 11.92 6.09 2.06
N SER A 77 12.54 6.58 3.14
CA SER A 77 13.67 5.93 3.82
C SER A 77 13.31 4.52 4.30
N ALA A 78 12.15 4.32 4.94
CA ALA A 78 11.70 3.02 5.41
C ALA A 78 11.46 2.04 4.24
N LEU A 79 10.92 2.54 3.12
CA LEU A 79 10.75 1.73 1.91
C LEU A 79 12.09 1.40 1.24
N ASN A 80 13.07 2.30 1.27
CA ASN A 80 14.42 2.05 0.77
C ASN A 80 15.15 0.98 1.61
N GLU A 81 14.93 0.96 2.93
CA GLU A 81 15.45 -0.09 3.80
C GLU A 81 14.74 -1.44 3.57
N ALA A 82 13.43 -1.43 3.35
CA ALA A 82 12.65 -2.64 3.10
C ALA A 82 12.88 -3.23 1.70
N LEU A 83 13.17 -2.39 0.72
CA LEU A 83 13.39 -2.73 -0.69
C LEU A 83 14.73 -2.14 -1.18
N PRO A 84 15.87 -2.65 -0.73
CA PRO A 84 17.17 -2.01 -0.94
C PRO A 84 17.64 -1.95 -2.40
N THR A 85 17.10 -2.79 -3.28
CA THR A 85 17.44 -2.81 -4.71
C THR A 85 16.48 -1.93 -5.53
N LEU A 86 15.18 -1.99 -5.24
CA LEU A 86 14.15 -1.23 -5.95
C LEU A 86 13.99 0.18 -5.39
N GLY A 87 13.86 0.30 -4.09
CA GLY A 87 13.60 1.55 -3.36
C GLY A 87 12.24 2.19 -3.64
N ALA A 88 12.02 3.32 -2.98
CA ALA A 88 10.81 4.13 -3.14
C ALA A 88 10.66 4.66 -4.58
N HIS A 89 11.77 5.12 -5.19
CA HIS A 89 11.77 5.59 -6.57
C HIS A 89 11.41 4.49 -7.59
N GLY A 90 11.87 3.27 -7.38
CA GLY A 90 11.50 2.13 -8.21
C GLY A 90 10.01 1.79 -8.09
N LEU A 91 9.43 1.91 -6.89
CA LEU A 91 7.99 1.74 -6.68
C LEU A 91 7.18 2.79 -7.46
N GLU A 92 7.61 4.05 -7.46
CA GLU A 92 6.96 5.11 -8.28
C GLU A 92 7.11 4.83 -9.78
N SER A 93 8.29 4.41 -10.21
CA SER A 93 8.55 4.09 -11.63
C SER A 93 7.70 2.92 -12.11
N LEU A 94 7.41 1.93 -11.24
CA LEU A 94 6.46 0.86 -11.52
C LEU A 94 4.99 1.31 -11.44
N GLY A 95 4.71 2.53 -10.91
CA GLY A 95 3.35 2.99 -10.66
C GLY A 95 2.66 2.28 -9.50
N LEU A 96 3.43 1.65 -8.60
CA LEU A 96 2.91 0.94 -7.41
C LEU A 96 2.76 1.87 -6.20
N ALA A 97 3.43 3.00 -6.20
CA ALA A 97 3.38 4.00 -5.14
C ALA A 97 3.40 5.42 -5.70
N ALA A 98 3.04 6.38 -4.87
CA ALA A 98 3.16 7.81 -5.15
C ALA A 98 3.58 8.58 -3.90
N THR A 99 4.36 9.63 -4.12
CA THR A 99 4.68 10.61 -3.09
C THR A 99 3.42 11.39 -2.70
N ILE A 100 3.26 11.66 -1.41
CA ILE A 100 2.16 12.45 -0.84
C ILE A 100 2.71 13.50 0.14
N ASP A 101 1.92 14.54 0.40
CA ASP A 101 2.27 15.54 1.38
C ASP A 101 1.99 15.09 2.84
N GLU A 102 2.53 15.85 3.80
CA GLU A 102 2.40 15.56 5.24
C GLU A 102 0.93 15.59 5.70
N ALA A 103 0.09 16.44 5.12
CA ALA A 103 -1.32 16.55 5.50
C ALA A 103 -2.13 15.34 5.03
N GLU A 104 -1.86 14.84 3.82
CA GLU A 104 -2.46 13.61 3.29
C GLU A 104 -2.01 12.40 4.11
N ALA A 105 -0.70 12.30 4.44
CA ALA A 105 -0.18 11.24 5.28
C ALA A 105 -0.80 11.25 6.68
N ALA A 106 -0.87 12.41 7.33
CA ALA A 106 -1.49 12.56 8.64
C ALA A 106 -2.98 12.16 8.61
N SER A 107 -3.70 12.53 7.54
CA SER A 107 -5.11 12.15 7.36
C SER A 107 -5.29 10.64 7.21
N ALA A 108 -4.40 9.96 6.49
CA ALA A 108 -4.44 8.51 6.29
C ALA A 108 -4.09 7.72 7.57
N LEU A 109 -3.25 8.29 8.44
CA LEU A 109 -2.87 7.71 9.74
C LEU A 109 -3.94 7.89 10.82
N VAL A 110 -4.86 8.86 10.64
CA VAL A 110 -5.99 9.02 11.54
C VAL A 110 -7.01 7.91 11.28
N MET A 111 -7.19 7.02 12.27
CA MET A 111 -8.17 5.93 12.21
C MET A 111 -9.58 6.49 11.92
N PRO A 112 -10.30 5.99 10.90
CA PRO A 112 -11.72 6.25 10.80
C PRO A 112 -12.41 5.70 12.05
N ARG A 113 -13.10 6.56 12.79
CA ARG A 113 -13.92 6.13 13.93
C ARG A 113 -14.97 5.16 13.41
N ALA A 114 -14.95 3.93 13.87
CA ALA A 114 -15.99 2.95 13.58
C ALA A 114 -17.36 3.53 13.98
N GLY A 115 -18.25 3.68 13.00
CA GLY A 115 -19.66 3.99 13.20
C GLY A 115 -19.98 5.45 13.51
N GLY A 116 -20.06 6.29 12.48
CA GLY A 116 -20.66 7.61 12.56
C GLY A 116 -21.25 8.00 11.21
N ALA A 117 -22.58 8.05 11.14
CA ALA A 117 -23.28 8.59 9.98
C ALA A 117 -22.74 9.99 9.60
N PRO A 118 -22.74 10.38 8.31
CA PRO A 118 -22.20 11.66 7.87
C PRO A 118 -22.95 12.81 8.56
N LYS A 119 -22.24 13.54 9.41
CA LYS A 119 -22.75 14.81 9.95
C LYS A 119 -22.80 15.81 8.80
N ARG A 120 -24.00 16.35 8.54
CA ARG A 120 -24.20 17.49 7.67
C ARG A 120 -23.28 18.63 8.11
N GLU A 121 -22.53 19.17 7.18
CA GLU A 121 -21.70 20.35 7.36
C GLU A 121 -22.56 21.55 7.82
N PRO A 122 -22.12 22.34 8.82
CA PRO A 122 -22.71 23.63 9.11
C PRO A 122 -22.28 24.61 8.01
N LYS A 123 -23.24 25.38 7.51
CA LYS A 123 -22.98 26.52 6.61
C LYS A 123 -22.08 27.52 7.32
N GLU A 124 -20.95 27.86 6.71
CA GLU A 124 -20.06 28.95 7.10
C GLU A 124 -20.80 30.30 6.95
N GLU A 125 -21.04 30.97 8.06
CA GLU A 125 -21.32 32.40 8.07
C GLU A 125 -19.98 33.14 8.01
N ARG A 126 -19.85 33.99 6.99
CA ARG A 126 -18.73 34.93 6.80
C ARG A 126 -18.76 35.96 7.90
N GLU A 127 -17.80 36.00 8.76
CA GLU A 127 -17.44 37.19 9.54
C GLU A 127 -16.19 37.85 8.99
N GLU A 128 -16.34 39.07 8.48
CA GLU A 128 -15.27 40.00 8.18
C GLU A 128 -14.60 40.44 9.49
N SER A 129 -13.31 40.20 9.64
CA SER A 129 -12.51 40.80 10.69
C SER A 129 -11.25 41.47 10.11
N SER A 130 -11.23 42.76 10.36
CA SER A 130 -10.20 43.72 9.97
C SER A 130 -8.86 43.47 10.65
N SER A 131 -7.78 43.49 9.84
CA SER A 131 -6.39 43.43 10.30
C SER A 131 -5.91 44.76 10.96
N PRO A 132 -5.12 44.71 12.02
CA PRO A 132 -4.28 45.82 12.43
C PRO A 132 -2.89 45.78 11.73
N LYS A 133 -2.53 46.94 11.21
CA LYS A 133 -1.19 47.18 10.62
C LYS A 133 -0.13 47.12 11.70
N THR A 134 0.84 46.21 11.57
CA THR A 134 2.06 46.22 12.41
C THR A 134 3.18 46.90 11.64
N THR A 135 3.73 47.92 12.26
CA THR A 135 4.83 48.75 11.80
C THR A 135 6.15 47.94 11.86
N SER A 136 6.83 47.82 10.73
CA SER A 136 8.15 47.16 10.65
C SER A 136 9.26 48.04 11.23
N VAL A 137 9.99 47.48 12.19
CA VAL A 137 11.29 48.00 12.67
C VAL A 137 12.40 47.40 11.83
N PRO A 138 13.37 48.14 11.30
CA PRO A 138 14.47 47.56 10.54
C PRO A 138 15.48 46.87 11.48
N THR A 139 15.59 45.55 11.33
CA THR A 139 16.62 44.75 12.01
C THR A 139 17.89 44.78 11.15
N MET A 140 19.04 45.13 11.79
CA MET A 140 20.36 45.01 11.16
C MET A 140 20.62 43.53 10.83
N ARG A 141 21.00 43.27 9.57
CA ARG A 141 21.45 41.95 9.11
C ARG A 141 22.83 41.67 9.68
N ASP A 142 22.99 40.52 10.32
CA ASP A 142 24.28 39.94 10.66
C ASP A 142 24.96 39.38 9.38
N PRO A 143 26.32 39.61 9.23
CA PRO A 143 27.00 39.19 8.00
C PRO A 143 27.29 37.69 7.86
N ASP A 144 26.86 36.85 8.81
CA ASP A 144 27.03 35.38 8.79
C ASP A 144 25.79 34.60 8.34
N GLU A 145 24.76 35.28 7.76
CA GLU A 145 23.49 34.67 7.39
C GLU A 145 23.49 34.00 5.98
N ASP A 146 24.63 34.00 5.29
CA ASP A 146 24.81 33.46 3.94
C ASP A 146 25.47 32.03 3.92
N ALA A 147 25.52 31.32 5.05
CA ALA A 147 25.86 29.90 5.00
C ALA A 147 24.69 29.12 4.37
N PRO A 148 24.93 28.34 3.30
CA PRO A 148 23.86 27.49 2.76
C PRO A 148 23.40 26.57 3.90
N GLU A 149 22.09 26.64 4.21
CA GLU A 149 21.48 25.68 5.10
C GLU A 149 21.78 24.27 4.55
N PRO A 150 22.17 23.30 5.39
CA PRO A 150 22.37 21.94 4.92
C PRO A 150 21.09 21.50 4.22
N GLU A 151 21.21 21.06 2.97
CA GLU A 151 20.12 20.43 2.24
C GLU A 151 19.63 19.25 3.10
N VAL A 152 18.54 19.46 3.82
CA VAL A 152 17.85 18.38 4.52
C VAL A 152 17.30 17.51 3.42
N GLU A 153 17.92 16.36 3.20
CA GLU A 153 17.44 15.35 2.26
C GLU A 153 15.98 15.07 2.63
N GLU A 154 15.06 15.55 1.79
CA GLU A 154 13.63 15.38 2.06
C GLU A 154 13.32 13.89 2.07
N ASP A 155 12.81 13.39 3.19
CA ASP A 155 12.30 12.02 3.33
C ASP A 155 10.77 12.04 3.15
N PRO A 156 10.28 11.98 1.89
CA PRO A 156 8.86 12.17 1.60
C PRO A 156 8.02 11.01 2.11
N TRP A 157 6.76 11.31 2.41
CA TRP A 157 5.75 10.28 2.60
C TRP A 157 5.34 9.66 1.28
N MET A 158 5.17 8.33 1.30
CA MET A 158 4.73 7.53 0.18
C MET A 158 3.43 6.84 0.53
N ARG A 159 2.55 6.67 -0.46
CA ARG A 159 1.37 5.80 -0.34
C ARG A 159 1.38 4.72 -1.41
N ALA A 160 0.86 3.54 -1.09
CA ALA A 160 0.60 2.51 -2.08
C ALA A 160 -0.56 2.93 -3.01
N LEU A 161 -0.44 2.58 -4.28
CA LEU A 161 -1.50 2.75 -5.29
C LEU A 161 -2.24 1.43 -5.54
N PHE A 162 -1.65 0.31 -5.14
CA PHE A 162 -2.19 -1.05 -5.25
C PHE A 162 -2.04 -1.80 -3.94
N ASP A 163 -2.93 -2.74 -3.72
CA ASP A 163 -2.74 -3.81 -2.75
C ASP A 163 -1.78 -4.83 -3.38
N LEU A 164 -0.71 -5.16 -2.68
CA LEU A 164 0.21 -6.22 -3.06
C LEU A 164 0.30 -7.20 -1.91
N ARG A 165 0.08 -8.50 -2.19
CA ARG A 165 0.06 -9.53 -1.14
C ARG A 165 0.82 -10.76 -1.54
N PRO A 166 1.58 -11.39 -0.61
CA PRO A 166 2.07 -12.73 -0.82
C PRO A 166 0.90 -13.72 -0.86
N HIS A 167 1.00 -14.68 -1.74
CA HIS A 167 0.08 -15.80 -1.90
C HIS A 167 0.87 -17.07 -2.13
N ALA A 168 0.56 -18.11 -1.38
CA ALA A 168 1.24 -19.40 -1.45
C ALA A 168 0.25 -20.52 -1.76
N ALA A 169 0.70 -21.50 -2.53
CA ALA A 169 -0.06 -22.70 -2.83
C ALA A 169 0.85 -23.90 -3.01
N THR A 170 0.40 -25.06 -2.51
CA THR A 170 1.01 -26.36 -2.82
C THR A 170 0.26 -26.98 -3.98
N LEU A 171 0.91 -27.13 -5.12
CA LEU A 171 0.35 -27.68 -6.37
C LEU A 171 1.08 -28.99 -6.75
N PRO A 172 0.58 -29.74 -7.72
CA PRO A 172 1.24 -30.98 -8.15
C PRO A 172 2.71 -30.84 -8.56
N GLY A 173 3.14 -29.62 -8.97
CA GLY A 173 4.53 -29.29 -9.31
C GLY A 173 5.41 -28.89 -8.12
N GLY A 174 4.84 -28.75 -6.91
CA GLY A 174 5.53 -28.30 -5.69
C GLY A 174 4.90 -27.08 -5.05
N ASP A 175 5.65 -26.44 -4.16
CA ASP A 175 5.24 -25.22 -3.47
C ASP A 175 5.52 -24.00 -4.36
N HIS A 176 4.51 -23.15 -4.47
CA HIS A 176 4.57 -21.92 -5.25
C HIS A 176 4.28 -20.73 -4.35
N GLU A 177 4.99 -19.64 -4.59
CA GLU A 177 4.78 -18.37 -3.92
C GLU A 177 4.79 -17.24 -4.94
N TRP A 178 3.79 -16.38 -4.84
CA TRP A 178 3.60 -15.22 -5.70
C TRP A 178 3.30 -13.97 -4.86
N TRP A 179 3.54 -12.81 -5.45
CA TRP A 179 3.05 -11.54 -4.93
C TRP A 179 2.04 -11.01 -5.93
N VAL A 180 0.79 -10.94 -5.49
CA VAL A 180 -0.36 -10.63 -6.36
C VAL A 180 -0.83 -9.22 -6.10
N ALA A 181 -0.86 -8.42 -7.16
CA ALA A 181 -1.38 -7.06 -7.12
C ALA A 181 -2.87 -7.02 -7.45
N SER A 182 -3.59 -6.14 -6.75
CA SER A 182 -4.98 -5.80 -7.02
C SER A 182 -5.25 -4.34 -6.65
N ASP A 183 -6.42 -3.83 -6.96
CA ASP A 183 -6.78 -2.49 -6.54
C ASP A 183 -6.97 -2.41 -5.01
N LEU A 184 -6.72 -1.22 -4.46
CA LEU A 184 -6.91 -0.96 -3.03
C LEU A 184 -8.39 -1.08 -2.66
N ALA A 185 -8.69 -1.85 -1.63
CA ALA A 185 -10.04 -2.04 -1.12
C ALA A 185 -10.61 -0.76 -0.46
N GLU A 186 -11.94 -0.72 -0.27
CA GLU A 186 -12.63 0.37 0.42
C GLU A 186 -12.06 0.64 1.82
N VAL A 187 -11.67 -0.41 2.55
CA VAL A 187 -11.07 -0.30 3.88
C VAL A 187 -9.71 0.43 3.87
N GLN A 188 -8.99 0.38 2.76
CA GLN A 188 -7.70 1.06 2.59
C GLN A 188 -7.87 2.51 2.11
N THR A 189 -8.83 2.74 1.23
CA THR A 189 -9.06 4.05 0.59
C THR A 189 -10.08 4.92 1.30
N GLY A 190 -10.99 4.32 2.06
CA GLY A 190 -12.17 4.98 2.62
C GLY A 190 -13.19 5.43 1.56
N LYS A 191 -13.06 4.96 0.31
CA LYS A 191 -13.92 5.32 -0.83
C LYS A 191 -14.62 4.08 -1.38
N PRO A 192 -15.87 4.23 -1.91
CA PRO A 192 -16.54 3.13 -2.59
C PRO A 192 -15.70 2.60 -3.76
N LEU A 193 -15.82 1.30 -4.04
CA LEU A 193 -15.14 0.66 -5.15
C LEU A 193 -15.67 1.21 -6.50
N SER A 194 -14.79 1.33 -7.49
CA SER A 194 -15.17 1.69 -8.86
C SER A 194 -15.76 0.48 -9.60
N ASP A 195 -16.50 0.74 -10.69
CA ASP A 195 -17.12 -0.33 -11.49
C ASP A 195 -16.08 -1.22 -12.21
N ASP A 196 -14.87 -0.69 -12.41
CA ASP A 196 -13.72 -1.35 -13.05
C ASP A 196 -12.72 -1.91 -12.03
N HIS A 197 -13.09 -1.98 -10.74
CA HIS A 197 -12.23 -2.41 -9.64
C HIS A 197 -11.77 -3.87 -9.80
N VAL A 198 -10.45 -4.06 -9.76
CA VAL A 198 -9.82 -5.37 -9.76
C VAL A 198 -9.74 -5.91 -8.34
N LEU A 199 -10.62 -6.83 -8.02
CA LEU A 199 -10.65 -7.49 -6.70
C LEU A 199 -9.39 -8.33 -6.47
N GLY A 200 -8.89 -8.31 -5.23
CA GLY A 200 -7.87 -9.22 -4.75
C GLY A 200 -8.38 -10.66 -4.56
N ILE A 201 -7.51 -11.50 -4.01
CA ILE A 201 -7.83 -12.91 -3.74
C ILE A 201 -8.79 -12.99 -2.56
N GLY A 202 -10.05 -13.33 -2.83
CA GLY A 202 -11.10 -13.50 -1.84
C GLY A 202 -11.65 -14.92 -1.78
N GLY A 203 -12.61 -15.15 -0.89
CA GLY A 203 -13.20 -16.49 -0.68
C GLY A 203 -13.80 -17.10 -1.95
N ALA A 204 -14.50 -16.33 -2.80
CA ALA A 204 -15.05 -16.80 -4.06
C ALA A 204 -13.95 -17.25 -5.04
N THR A 205 -12.83 -16.51 -5.10
CA THR A 205 -11.66 -16.86 -5.91
C THR A 205 -11.04 -18.17 -5.46
N LEU A 206 -10.87 -18.37 -4.14
CA LEU A 206 -10.34 -19.62 -3.57
C LEU A 206 -11.26 -20.80 -3.84
N THR A 207 -12.59 -20.62 -3.68
CA THR A 207 -13.57 -21.66 -4.02
C THR A 207 -13.50 -22.04 -5.51
N LEU A 208 -13.37 -21.06 -6.41
CA LEU A 208 -13.20 -21.34 -7.84
C LEU A 208 -11.92 -22.12 -8.12
N LEU A 209 -10.81 -21.78 -7.46
CA LEU A 209 -9.55 -22.52 -7.57
C LEU A 209 -9.69 -23.98 -7.13
N GLU A 210 -10.43 -24.25 -6.06
CA GLU A 210 -10.69 -25.61 -5.57
C GLU A 210 -11.58 -26.41 -6.53
N MET A 211 -12.53 -25.74 -7.20
CA MET A 211 -13.48 -26.39 -8.13
C MET A 211 -12.92 -26.56 -9.54
N THR A 212 -11.84 -25.86 -9.88
CA THR A 212 -11.25 -25.88 -11.22
C THR A 212 -10.58 -27.23 -11.48
N VAL A 213 -11.01 -27.92 -12.54
CA VAL A 213 -10.38 -29.15 -12.99
C VAL A 213 -9.01 -28.84 -13.59
N ARG A 214 -7.96 -29.45 -13.04
CA ARG A 214 -6.56 -29.23 -13.43
C ARG A 214 -6.02 -30.45 -14.19
N GLU A 215 -6.58 -30.69 -15.35
CA GLU A 215 -6.00 -31.64 -16.29
C GLU A 215 -4.99 -30.94 -17.19
N GLN A 216 -3.98 -31.68 -17.63
CA GLN A 216 -3.00 -31.12 -18.55
C GLN A 216 -3.66 -30.78 -19.89
N VAL A 217 -3.56 -29.50 -20.28
CA VAL A 217 -4.10 -28.97 -21.53
C VAL A 217 -3.05 -28.13 -22.24
N ASP A 218 -3.15 -28.03 -23.58
CA ASP A 218 -2.21 -27.23 -24.38
C ASP A 218 -2.43 -25.72 -24.18
N SER A 219 -3.64 -25.31 -23.81
CA SER A 219 -3.98 -23.90 -23.58
C SER A 219 -5.19 -23.78 -22.67
N ALA A 220 -5.24 -22.70 -21.91
CA ALA A 220 -6.37 -22.32 -21.07
C ALA A 220 -6.73 -20.85 -21.27
N LEU A 221 -7.99 -20.50 -21.09
CA LEU A 221 -8.49 -19.12 -21.15
C LEU A 221 -9.17 -18.78 -19.83
N ASP A 222 -8.67 -17.75 -19.17
CA ASP A 222 -9.26 -17.16 -17.97
C ASP A 222 -10.10 -15.94 -18.40
N VAL A 223 -11.43 -16.05 -18.29
CA VAL A 223 -12.38 -14.97 -18.66
C VAL A 223 -12.75 -14.18 -17.42
N GLY A 224 -12.45 -12.86 -17.43
CA GLY A 224 -12.61 -12.02 -16.24
C GLY A 224 -11.49 -12.28 -15.24
N CYS A 225 -10.25 -12.33 -15.73
CA CYS A 225 -9.07 -12.76 -14.97
C CYS A 225 -8.80 -11.99 -13.67
N GLY A 226 -9.34 -10.77 -13.51
CA GLY A 226 -9.10 -9.93 -12.33
C GLY A 226 -7.61 -9.79 -12.05
N CYS A 227 -7.17 -10.13 -10.84
CA CYS A 227 -5.75 -10.12 -10.45
C CYS A 227 -4.91 -11.27 -11.06
N GLY A 228 -5.49 -12.09 -11.94
CA GLY A 228 -4.78 -13.14 -12.69
C GLY A 228 -4.48 -14.42 -11.90
N ILE A 229 -5.01 -14.59 -10.70
CA ILE A 229 -4.66 -15.73 -9.84
C ILE A 229 -5.05 -17.08 -10.45
N GLN A 230 -6.21 -17.16 -11.15
CA GLN A 230 -6.62 -18.38 -11.83
C GLN A 230 -5.63 -18.78 -12.92
N ALA A 231 -5.19 -17.79 -13.71
CA ALA A 231 -4.18 -18.00 -14.75
C ALA A 231 -2.84 -18.47 -14.16
N LEU A 232 -2.40 -17.94 -13.00
CA LEU A 232 -1.19 -18.39 -12.31
C LEU A 232 -1.28 -19.87 -11.93
N TYR A 233 -2.41 -20.31 -11.39
CA TYR A 233 -2.63 -21.70 -11.01
C TYR A 233 -2.73 -22.65 -12.22
N LEU A 234 -3.23 -22.16 -13.36
CA LEU A 234 -3.31 -22.96 -14.58
C LEU A 234 -1.97 -23.06 -15.34
N ALA A 235 -1.04 -22.12 -15.07
CA ALA A 235 0.27 -22.09 -15.72
C ALA A 235 1.33 -22.94 -14.99
N THR A 236 1.00 -23.52 -13.83
CA THR A 236 1.88 -24.37 -13.02
C THR A 236 1.47 -25.82 -13.08
#